data_2f491162b01a2f7f0fd99e3ed38d9c81
#
_entry.id   2f491162b01a2f7f0fd99e3ed38d9c81
#
_cell.length_a   1.000
_cell.length_b   1.000
_cell.length_c   1.000
_cell.angle_alpha   90.00
_cell.angle_beta   90.00
_cell.angle_gamma   90.00
#
_symmetry.space_group_name_H-M   'P 1'
#
loop_
_entity.id
_entity.type
_entity.pdbx_description
1 polymer ?
#
loop_
_entity_poly.entity_id
_entity_poly.type
_entity_poly.pdbx_seq_one_letter_code
_entity_poly.pdbx_strand_id
1 'polypeptide(L)'
;MSFSNHLFISYAHIDNYHDSTASQGWIDLLHERLEIRLAQLLGAKPTIWRDRKIQGNDVFNQTIHIELGKAAILLSVITPRYLASASCQDELTTFIQLAPQTGGLQLDDKHRVFKIVKTQVPLKKQSPELQQLLGYEFYQLDEASGRFREFDHESSARGEKDKRYRDKFEDLAQDIKLLLERIEQPDAPSPPASGKTIYLAETTSDLADQRDKVQRELRQFGHFILPDQPLPTSKPKLEQLVRGCLQRSRLSVHLIGEHYGFVPDQEPERSVIWLQQDLARERGDNAEFSRLIWLPPGLEPKDERQRRFIETLQNTFHSTNGSDLVQTKIEDLKTIIQAKLNPASRPALTKDPDDGLKRVYLVCDRCDFEKIESLYDYLNEEGCKVLLPEFDENTMQADKQHMIDCDAVLFYFDSSPEMWLQTRLRSLTGFGRGRPFAAVGVFMTGEETFKKKIFKTPEAMVMKNFGDFDPSVMKEFMIKLSQAKGGAQ
;
A
#
# COMPACT_ATOMS: atom_id res chain seq x y z
N MET A 1 7.17 26.78 -20.44
CA MET A 1 6.43 27.98 -19.96
C MET A 1 7.07 28.48 -18.68
N SER A 2 7.26 29.78 -18.51
CA SER A 2 7.90 30.30 -17.30
C SER A 2 6.84 30.92 -16.37
N PHE A 3 6.67 30.34 -15.20
CA PHE A 3 5.85 30.90 -14.12
C PHE A 3 6.74 31.74 -13.20
N SER A 4 6.24 32.90 -12.77
CA SER A 4 7.00 33.72 -11.80
C SER A 4 6.81 33.24 -10.36
N ASN A 5 5.67 32.63 -10.08
CA ASN A 5 5.34 32.03 -8.79
C ASN A 5 5.26 30.52 -8.92
N HIS A 6 6.00 29.79 -8.09
CA HIS A 6 5.90 28.33 -8.04
C HIS A 6 4.58 27.89 -7.42
N LEU A 7 4.18 28.54 -6.32
CA LEU A 7 2.93 28.24 -5.62
C LEU A 7 2.18 29.53 -5.27
N PHE A 8 0.85 29.38 -5.26
CA PHE A 8 -0.09 30.30 -4.62
C PHE A 8 -0.85 29.55 -3.53
N ILE A 9 -0.78 30.02 -2.27
CA ILE A 9 -1.51 29.43 -1.14
C ILE A 9 -2.80 30.20 -0.92
N SER A 10 -3.93 29.55 -1.19
CA SER A 10 -5.28 30.06 -0.95
C SER A 10 -5.83 29.52 0.38
N TYR A 11 -6.28 30.40 1.27
CA TYR A 11 -6.77 30.03 2.60
C TYR A 11 -7.70 31.09 3.18
N ALA A 12 -8.56 30.73 4.11
CA ALA A 12 -9.35 31.71 4.86
C ALA A 12 -8.50 32.32 5.98
N HIS A 13 -8.41 33.64 6.05
CA HIS A 13 -7.51 34.35 6.99
C HIS A 13 -7.66 33.91 8.44
N ILE A 14 -8.89 33.59 8.87
CA ILE A 14 -9.14 33.13 10.24
C ILE A 14 -8.42 31.81 10.56
N ASP A 15 -8.13 30.98 9.56
CA ASP A 15 -7.44 29.71 9.75
C ASP A 15 -5.94 29.86 10.06
N ASN A 16 -5.44 31.11 9.93
CA ASN A 16 -4.08 31.48 10.32
C ASN A 16 -4.01 32.22 11.68
N TYR A 17 -5.14 32.41 12.35
CA TYR A 17 -5.10 32.97 13.71
C TYR A 17 -4.55 31.91 14.67
N HIS A 18 -3.75 32.37 15.62
CA HIS A 18 -3.19 31.60 16.72
C HIS A 18 -3.56 32.23 18.05
N ASP A 19 -3.63 31.44 19.08
CA ASP A 19 -3.82 31.94 20.45
C ASP A 19 -2.49 32.46 21.03
N SER A 20 -2.54 32.96 22.27
CA SER A 20 -1.37 33.52 22.97
C SER A 20 -0.28 32.47 23.28
N THR A 21 -0.53 31.17 23.08
CA THR A 21 0.41 30.08 23.37
C THR A 21 1.23 29.67 22.15
N ALA A 22 0.75 29.97 20.94
CA ALA A 22 1.46 29.69 19.70
C ALA A 22 2.19 30.92 19.17
N SER A 23 3.40 30.75 18.66
CA SER A 23 4.22 31.83 18.12
C SER A 23 3.82 32.27 16.72
N GLN A 24 3.19 31.39 15.95
CA GLN A 24 2.81 31.59 14.55
C GLN A 24 1.51 30.87 14.22
N GLY A 25 0.80 31.33 13.18
CA GLY A 25 -0.38 30.66 12.66
C GLY A 25 -0.05 29.41 11.86
N TRP A 26 -1.04 28.55 11.72
CA TRP A 26 -0.90 27.28 11.00
C TRP A 26 -0.41 27.47 9.56
N ILE A 27 -0.94 28.47 8.85
CA ILE A 27 -0.57 28.80 7.48
C ILE A 27 0.84 29.40 7.40
N ASP A 28 1.25 30.20 8.41
CA ASP A 28 2.60 30.75 8.48
C ASP A 28 3.64 29.62 8.56
N LEU A 29 3.41 28.66 9.45
CA LEU A 29 4.27 27.49 9.61
C LEU A 29 4.28 26.58 8.38
N LEU A 30 3.13 26.35 7.76
CA LEU A 30 3.05 25.58 6.51
C LEU A 30 3.88 26.26 5.41
N HIS A 31 3.74 27.57 5.22
CA HIS A 31 4.45 28.34 4.22
C HIS A 31 5.97 28.26 4.44
N GLU A 32 6.44 28.56 5.64
CA GLU A 32 7.86 28.55 6.00
C GLU A 32 8.48 27.16 5.76
N ARG A 33 7.82 26.11 6.25
CA ARG A 33 8.30 24.73 6.06
C ARG A 33 8.31 24.31 4.60
N LEU A 34 7.28 24.69 3.81
CA LEU A 34 7.25 24.41 2.38
C LEU A 34 8.37 25.15 1.64
N GLU A 35 8.62 26.42 1.96
CA GLU A 35 9.70 27.18 1.35
C GLU A 35 11.05 26.52 1.59
N ILE A 36 11.33 26.13 2.85
CA ILE A 36 12.58 25.46 3.23
C ILE A 36 12.68 24.09 2.53
N ARG A 37 11.63 23.28 2.62
CA ARG A 37 11.67 21.91 2.11
C ARG A 37 11.77 21.86 0.59
N LEU A 38 11.02 22.68 -0.11
CA LEU A 38 11.10 22.77 -1.56
C LEU A 38 12.44 23.35 -2.01
N ALA A 39 13.02 24.30 -1.28
CA ALA A 39 14.38 24.78 -1.57
C ALA A 39 15.41 23.64 -1.49
N GLN A 40 15.30 22.77 -0.50
CA GLN A 40 16.16 21.58 -0.38
C GLN A 40 15.96 20.59 -1.53
N LEU A 41 14.72 20.39 -1.96
CA LEU A 41 14.36 19.40 -2.98
C LEU A 41 14.66 19.89 -4.41
N LEU A 42 14.49 21.19 -4.68
CA LEU A 42 14.69 21.79 -6.00
C LEU A 42 16.12 22.33 -6.21
N GLY A 43 16.90 22.48 -5.11
CA GLY A 43 18.22 23.10 -5.17
C GLY A 43 18.19 24.63 -5.36
N ALA A 44 16.99 25.25 -5.37
CA ALA A 44 16.79 26.68 -5.52
C ALA A 44 15.58 27.13 -4.67
N LYS A 45 15.60 28.40 -4.22
CA LYS A 45 14.51 28.93 -3.40
C LYS A 45 13.23 29.08 -4.24
N PRO A 46 12.09 28.43 -3.85
CA PRO A 46 10.83 28.59 -4.54
C PRO A 46 10.21 29.96 -4.26
N THR A 47 9.44 30.49 -5.19
CA THR A 47 8.60 31.67 -5.00
C THR A 47 7.20 31.19 -4.59
N ILE A 48 6.85 31.42 -3.33
CA ILE A 48 5.53 31.06 -2.79
C ILE A 48 4.79 32.34 -2.47
N TRP A 49 3.65 32.54 -3.10
CA TRP A 49 2.78 33.69 -2.86
C TRP A 49 1.56 33.27 -2.04
N ARG A 50 1.11 34.19 -1.18
CA ARG A 50 -0.15 34.08 -0.43
C ARG A 50 -0.69 35.45 -0.09
N ASP A 51 -2.01 35.56 0.04
CA ASP A 51 -2.62 36.75 0.54
C ASP A 51 -2.28 36.95 2.03
N ARG A 52 -1.45 37.98 2.33
CA ARG A 52 -1.24 38.50 3.68
C ARG A 52 -2.17 39.69 3.80
N LYS A 53 -3.23 39.57 4.60
CA LYS A 53 -4.23 40.59 4.86
C LYS A 53 -3.62 42.01 4.83
N ILE A 54 -3.66 42.67 3.67
CA ILE A 54 -3.28 44.08 3.53
C ILE A 54 -4.55 44.84 3.77
N GLN A 55 -4.51 45.83 4.68
CA GLN A 55 -5.67 46.65 5.00
C GLN A 55 -6.02 47.58 3.84
N GLY A 56 -7.24 47.48 3.32
CA GLY A 56 -7.97 48.52 2.60
C GLY A 56 -7.86 48.58 1.09
N ASN A 57 -9.03 48.55 0.42
CA ASN A 57 -9.44 49.02 -0.90
C ASN A 57 -9.45 48.06 -2.09
N ASP A 58 -10.40 48.30 -3.03
CA ASP A 58 -10.78 47.54 -4.23
C ASP A 58 -9.67 47.20 -5.25
N VAL A 59 -8.50 47.81 -5.15
CA VAL A 59 -7.30 47.50 -5.96
C VAL A 59 -6.72 46.13 -5.62
N PHE A 60 -7.13 45.53 -4.53
CA PHE A 60 -6.61 44.32 -3.94
C PHE A 60 -6.97 43.06 -4.74
N ASN A 61 -8.21 42.95 -5.22
CA ASN A 61 -8.65 41.78 -6.01
C ASN A 61 -7.87 41.68 -7.33
N GLN A 62 -7.52 42.82 -7.97
CA GLN A 62 -6.72 42.78 -9.20
C GLN A 62 -5.31 42.21 -8.99
N THR A 63 -4.67 42.54 -7.87
CA THR A 63 -3.32 42.02 -7.54
C THR A 63 -3.37 40.53 -7.32
N ILE A 64 -4.37 40.02 -6.60
CA ILE A 64 -4.55 38.59 -6.38
C ILE A 64 -4.73 37.83 -7.71
N HIS A 65 -5.59 38.33 -8.60
CA HIS A 65 -5.82 37.71 -9.91
C HIS A 65 -4.56 37.72 -10.79
N ILE A 66 -3.75 38.79 -10.72
CA ILE A 66 -2.47 38.87 -11.43
C ILE A 66 -1.49 37.82 -10.90
N GLU A 67 -1.37 37.68 -9.57
CA GLU A 67 -0.44 36.73 -8.98
C GLU A 67 -0.91 35.28 -9.14
N LEU A 68 -2.22 35.02 -9.16
CA LEU A 68 -2.79 33.72 -9.54
C LEU A 68 -2.45 33.32 -10.98
N GLY A 69 -2.53 34.27 -11.91
CA GLY A 69 -2.16 34.04 -13.31
C GLY A 69 -0.68 33.73 -13.53
N LYS A 70 0.18 34.11 -12.57
CA LYS A 70 1.63 33.85 -12.58
C LYS A 70 1.99 32.53 -11.86
N ALA A 71 1.04 31.92 -11.15
CA ALA A 71 1.32 30.76 -10.33
C ALA A 71 1.29 29.44 -11.13
N ALA A 72 2.30 28.61 -10.92
CA ALA A 72 2.36 27.27 -11.48
C ALA A 72 1.34 26.34 -10.80
N ILE A 73 1.19 26.43 -9.49
CA ILE A 73 0.36 25.57 -8.64
C ILE A 73 -0.49 26.41 -7.70
N LEU A 74 -1.77 26.05 -7.54
CA LEU A 74 -2.65 26.54 -6.50
C LEU A 74 -2.72 25.53 -5.37
N LEU A 75 -2.39 25.95 -4.14
CA LEU A 75 -2.50 25.15 -2.93
C LEU A 75 -3.68 25.66 -2.10
N SER A 76 -4.81 24.96 -2.10
CA SER A 76 -6.04 25.32 -1.40
C SER A 76 -6.13 24.65 -0.04
N VAL A 77 -6.19 25.44 1.05
CA VAL A 77 -6.31 24.95 2.44
C VAL A 77 -7.79 24.92 2.85
N ILE A 78 -8.38 23.73 2.77
CA ILE A 78 -9.81 23.52 2.95
C ILE A 78 -10.17 23.42 4.43
N THR A 79 -11.09 24.30 4.83
CA THR A 79 -11.75 24.33 6.14
C THR A 79 -13.23 24.69 5.93
N PRO A 80 -14.11 24.58 6.92
CA PRO A 80 -15.48 25.09 6.82
C PRO A 80 -15.53 26.58 6.45
N ARG A 81 -14.54 27.36 6.93
CA ARG A 81 -14.45 28.80 6.64
C ARG A 81 -13.98 29.07 5.21
N TYR A 82 -13.02 28.30 4.70
CA TYR A 82 -12.60 28.37 3.31
C TYR A 82 -13.80 28.18 2.37
N LEU A 83 -14.63 27.17 2.61
CA LEU A 83 -15.80 26.89 1.79
C LEU A 83 -16.87 27.99 1.84
N ALA A 84 -16.96 28.72 2.96
CA ALA A 84 -17.87 29.86 3.14
C ALA A 84 -17.28 31.20 2.68
N SER A 85 -16.01 31.25 2.29
CA SER A 85 -15.33 32.48 1.86
C SER A 85 -15.50 32.71 0.38
N ALA A 86 -16.19 33.80 0.01
CA ALA A 86 -16.36 34.20 -1.39
C ALA A 86 -14.99 34.46 -2.06
N SER A 87 -14.05 35.08 -1.36
CA SER A 87 -12.68 35.33 -1.87
C SER A 87 -11.95 34.04 -2.22
N CYS A 88 -11.96 33.05 -1.31
CA CYS A 88 -11.30 31.75 -1.58
C CYS A 88 -11.93 30.99 -2.74
N GLN A 89 -13.25 31.09 -2.89
CA GLN A 89 -13.96 30.46 -4.04
C GLN A 89 -13.65 31.20 -5.37
N ASP A 90 -13.50 32.54 -5.30
CA ASP A 90 -13.10 33.35 -6.45
C ASP A 90 -11.65 33.05 -6.87
N GLU A 91 -10.72 32.92 -5.92
CA GLU A 91 -9.33 32.52 -6.21
C GLU A 91 -9.26 31.16 -6.91
N LEU A 92 -9.98 30.14 -6.41
CA LEU A 92 -10.05 28.83 -7.04
C LEU A 92 -10.63 28.91 -8.46
N THR A 93 -11.76 29.60 -8.60
CA THR A 93 -12.45 29.75 -9.90
C THR A 93 -11.56 30.47 -10.89
N THR A 94 -10.93 31.58 -10.48
CA THR A 94 -10.02 32.37 -11.32
C THR A 94 -8.82 31.54 -11.76
N PHE A 95 -8.19 30.78 -10.87
CA PHE A 95 -7.06 29.89 -11.24
C PHE A 95 -7.49 28.87 -12.30
N ILE A 96 -8.66 28.23 -12.11
CA ILE A 96 -9.21 27.26 -13.07
C ILE A 96 -9.47 27.89 -14.43
N GLN A 97 -10.03 29.11 -14.45
CA GLN A 97 -10.30 29.84 -15.69
C GLN A 97 -9.04 30.28 -16.43
N LEU A 98 -7.97 30.60 -15.72
CA LEU A 98 -6.68 31.01 -16.29
C LEU A 98 -5.82 29.82 -16.74
N ALA A 99 -6.03 28.63 -16.16
CA ALA A 99 -5.23 27.45 -16.44
C ALA A 99 -5.13 27.08 -17.94
N PRO A 100 -6.19 27.13 -18.77
CA PRO A 100 -6.08 26.84 -20.20
C PRO A 100 -5.07 27.71 -20.95
N GLN A 101 -4.88 28.97 -20.51
CA GLN A 101 -3.94 29.92 -21.11
C GLN A 101 -2.50 29.65 -20.67
N THR A 102 -2.30 28.88 -19.62
CA THR A 102 -1.01 28.62 -18.96
C THR A 102 -0.63 27.13 -18.94
N GLY A 103 -1.00 26.38 -19.98
CA GLY A 103 -0.62 24.97 -20.14
C GLY A 103 -1.64 23.94 -19.64
N GLY A 104 -2.83 24.37 -19.25
CA GLY A 104 -3.90 23.50 -18.78
C GLY A 104 -3.96 23.37 -17.26
N LEU A 105 -5.04 22.81 -16.78
CA LEU A 105 -5.28 22.55 -15.35
C LEU A 105 -4.63 21.24 -14.89
N GLN A 106 -4.40 20.34 -15.83
CA GLN A 106 -3.83 19.03 -15.61
C GLN A 106 -2.63 18.84 -16.53
N LEU A 107 -1.55 18.33 -16.01
CA LEU A 107 -0.34 17.94 -16.71
C LEU A 107 -0.13 16.45 -16.51
N ASP A 108 -0.21 15.67 -17.61
CA ASP A 108 -0.26 14.21 -17.58
C ASP A 108 -1.38 13.73 -16.64
N ASP A 109 -1.04 13.06 -15.54
CA ASP A 109 -1.93 12.56 -14.48
C ASP A 109 -2.03 13.48 -13.25
N LYS A 110 -1.33 14.64 -13.26
CA LYS A 110 -1.23 15.54 -12.10
C LYS A 110 -2.05 16.81 -12.30
N HIS A 111 -2.83 17.15 -11.28
CA HIS A 111 -3.63 18.37 -11.25
C HIS A 111 -2.81 19.52 -10.64
N ARG A 112 -2.93 20.73 -11.21
CA ARG A 112 -2.23 21.94 -10.72
C ARG A 112 -2.88 22.57 -9.49
N VAL A 113 -4.04 22.08 -9.07
CA VAL A 113 -4.65 22.43 -7.79
C VAL A 113 -4.37 21.32 -6.78
N PHE A 114 -3.65 21.66 -5.69
CA PHE A 114 -3.42 20.80 -4.53
C PHE A 114 -4.42 21.13 -3.44
N LYS A 115 -5.11 20.12 -2.94
CA LYS A 115 -6.09 20.24 -1.88
C LYS A 115 -5.52 19.77 -0.56
N ILE A 116 -5.33 20.69 0.39
CA ILE A 116 -5.05 20.37 1.81
C ILE A 116 -6.38 20.43 2.55
N VAL A 117 -6.74 19.37 3.26
CA VAL A 117 -7.90 19.39 4.17
C VAL A 117 -7.38 19.51 5.60
N LYS A 118 -7.37 20.75 6.12
CA LYS A 118 -6.92 21.02 7.49
C LYS A 118 -7.95 20.56 8.51
N THR A 119 -9.21 20.96 8.28
CA THR A 119 -10.35 20.59 9.11
C THR A 119 -11.30 19.72 8.31
N GLN A 120 -11.81 18.65 8.90
CA GLN A 120 -12.76 17.76 8.24
C GLN A 120 -14.00 18.52 7.73
N VAL A 121 -14.29 18.38 6.45
CA VAL A 121 -15.49 18.93 5.81
C VAL A 121 -16.13 17.89 4.92
N PRO A 122 -17.47 17.74 4.93
CA PRO A 122 -18.16 16.80 4.08
C PRO A 122 -17.90 17.07 2.60
N LEU A 123 -17.60 16.03 1.83
CA LEU A 123 -17.29 16.14 0.41
C LEU A 123 -18.42 16.86 -0.37
N LYS A 124 -19.68 16.58 -0.02
CA LYS A 124 -20.88 17.22 -0.63
C LYS A 124 -20.95 18.75 -0.47
N LYS A 125 -20.20 19.33 0.47
CA LYS A 125 -20.12 20.79 0.69
C LYS A 125 -19.00 21.47 -0.11
N GLN A 126 -18.09 20.70 -0.68
CA GLN A 126 -17.01 21.21 -1.51
C GLN A 126 -17.50 21.51 -2.93
N SER A 127 -16.83 22.41 -3.65
CA SER A 127 -17.14 22.67 -5.05
C SER A 127 -16.87 21.42 -5.91
N PRO A 128 -17.52 21.27 -7.09
CA PRO A 128 -17.33 20.10 -7.95
C PRO A 128 -15.86 19.84 -8.31
N GLU A 129 -15.08 20.89 -8.49
CA GLU A 129 -13.66 20.80 -8.82
C GLU A 129 -12.85 20.20 -7.67
N LEU A 130 -13.12 20.64 -6.45
CA LEU A 130 -12.47 20.10 -5.24
C LEU A 130 -12.94 18.68 -4.88
N GLN A 131 -14.17 18.32 -5.24
CA GLN A 131 -14.67 16.96 -5.01
C GLN A 131 -13.92 15.90 -5.83
N GLN A 132 -13.41 16.28 -7.00
CA GLN A 132 -12.68 15.38 -7.90
C GLN A 132 -11.21 15.18 -7.47
N LEU A 133 -10.70 16.01 -6.54
CA LEU A 133 -9.31 15.95 -6.11
C LEU A 133 -9.17 15.13 -4.83
N LEU A 134 -8.19 14.24 -4.80
CA LEU A 134 -7.69 13.68 -3.55
C LEU A 134 -7.02 14.79 -2.75
N GLY A 135 -7.33 14.87 -1.45
CA GLY A 135 -6.75 15.85 -0.55
C GLY A 135 -5.67 15.24 0.34
N TYR A 136 -4.75 16.10 0.77
CA TYR A 136 -3.85 15.79 1.88
C TYR A 136 -4.58 16.09 3.18
N GLU A 137 -5.02 15.04 3.90
CA GLU A 137 -5.80 15.20 5.12
C GLU A 137 -4.86 15.41 6.31
N PHE A 138 -4.92 16.62 6.91
CA PHE A 138 -4.17 16.98 8.10
C PHE A 138 -5.01 16.84 9.37
N TYR A 139 -5.87 15.85 9.39
CA TYR A 139 -6.69 15.44 10.53
C TYR A 139 -6.87 13.93 10.56
N GLN A 140 -7.35 13.41 11.66
CA GLN A 140 -7.73 12.03 11.83
C GLN A 140 -9.00 11.89 12.65
N LEU A 141 -9.70 10.79 12.50
CA LEU A 141 -10.75 10.37 13.42
C LEU A 141 -10.09 9.80 14.69
N ASP A 142 -10.42 10.38 15.84
CA ASP A 142 -10.12 9.80 17.15
C ASP A 142 -11.22 8.79 17.48
N GLU A 143 -10.93 7.51 17.36
CA GLU A 143 -11.89 6.42 17.53
C GLU A 143 -12.46 6.36 18.96
N ALA A 144 -11.67 6.74 19.97
CA ALA A 144 -12.10 6.73 21.37
C ALA A 144 -13.17 7.79 21.63
N SER A 145 -13.11 8.94 21.00
CA SER A 145 -14.06 10.05 21.17
C SER A 145 -15.06 10.20 20.02
N GLY A 146 -14.84 9.50 18.88
CA GLY A 146 -15.62 9.67 17.65
C GLY A 146 -15.48 11.04 17.00
N ARG A 147 -14.45 11.80 17.36
CA ARG A 147 -14.23 13.18 16.89
C ARG A 147 -13.03 13.28 15.97
N PHE A 148 -13.12 14.16 14.97
CA PHE A 148 -11.97 14.51 14.15
C PHE A 148 -11.02 15.45 14.91
N ARG A 149 -9.72 15.16 14.83
CA ARG A 149 -8.65 15.98 15.41
C ARG A 149 -7.68 16.39 14.33
N GLU A 150 -7.36 17.68 14.28
CA GLU A 150 -6.33 18.21 13.39
C GLU A 150 -4.94 17.80 13.87
N PHE A 151 -4.00 17.66 12.93
CA PHE A 151 -2.61 17.41 13.26
C PHE A 151 -1.94 18.71 13.70
N ASP A 152 -1.19 18.63 14.78
CA ASP A 152 -0.43 19.76 15.31
C ASP A 152 0.93 19.89 14.62
N HIS A 153 1.33 21.14 14.38
CA HIS A 153 2.67 21.48 13.92
C HIS A 153 3.74 21.36 15.01
N GLU A 154 3.35 21.61 16.24
CA GLU A 154 4.29 21.72 17.35
C GLU A 154 4.68 20.33 17.86
N SER A 155 5.97 20.21 18.19
CA SER A 155 6.54 19.08 18.88
C SER A 155 5.92 18.96 20.28
N SER A 156 4.72 18.39 20.37
CA SER A 156 4.20 17.97 21.65
C SER A 156 4.98 16.72 22.09
N ALA A 157 5.28 16.61 23.38
CA ALA A 157 6.01 15.49 24.02
C ALA A 157 5.37 14.09 23.80
N ARG A 158 4.42 13.94 22.87
CA ARG A 158 3.70 12.74 22.48
C ARG A 158 3.94 12.38 21.00
N GLY A 159 5.19 12.17 20.62
CA GLY A 159 5.80 11.77 19.34
C GLY A 159 4.94 11.28 18.13
N GLU A 160 3.76 10.75 18.33
CA GLU A 160 2.97 10.11 17.28
C GLU A 160 2.20 11.09 16.38
N LYS A 161 1.69 12.19 16.95
CA LYS A 161 0.97 13.23 16.20
C LYS A 161 1.90 14.02 15.26
N ASP A 162 3.10 14.32 15.74
CA ASP A 162 4.14 15.01 14.99
C ASP A 162 4.63 14.20 13.79
N LYS A 163 4.67 12.87 13.92
CA LYS A 163 5.04 11.96 12.82
C LYS A 163 4.04 11.99 11.67
N ARG A 164 2.73 11.95 11.95
CA ARG A 164 1.66 11.97 10.91
C ARG A 164 1.64 13.28 10.15
N TYR A 165 1.78 14.41 10.85
CA TYR A 165 1.93 15.71 10.19
C TYR A 165 3.15 15.71 9.26
N ARG A 166 4.31 15.29 9.74
CA ARG A 166 5.54 15.23 8.93
C ARG A 166 5.41 14.33 7.71
N ASP A 167 4.82 13.16 7.88
CA ASP A 167 4.63 12.21 6.77
C ASP A 167 3.73 12.83 5.68
N LYS A 168 2.58 13.44 6.05
CA LYS A 168 1.69 14.12 5.09
C LYS A 168 2.32 15.33 4.45
N PHE A 169 3.07 16.10 5.22
CA PHE A 169 3.80 17.26 4.73
C PHE A 169 4.90 16.86 3.73
N GLU A 170 5.64 15.80 4.01
CA GLU A 170 6.65 15.29 3.09
C GLU A 170 6.03 14.79 1.78
N ASP A 171 4.91 14.05 1.84
CA ASP A 171 4.16 13.61 0.66
C ASP A 171 3.75 14.81 -0.21
N LEU A 172 3.20 15.86 0.41
CA LEU A 172 2.81 17.10 -0.24
C LEU A 172 4.02 17.78 -0.94
N ALA A 173 5.13 17.93 -0.22
CA ALA A 173 6.31 18.59 -0.74
C ALA A 173 6.94 17.85 -1.93
N GLN A 174 6.98 16.51 -1.87
CA GLN A 174 7.48 15.67 -2.96
C GLN A 174 6.57 15.73 -4.20
N ASP A 175 5.25 15.66 -4.02
CA ASP A 175 4.30 15.76 -5.14
C ASP A 175 4.35 17.16 -5.81
N ILE A 176 4.50 18.22 -5.03
CA ILE A 176 4.71 19.59 -5.55
C ILE A 176 6.01 19.66 -6.36
N LYS A 177 7.12 19.15 -5.81
CA LYS A 177 8.42 19.11 -6.48
C LYS A 177 8.32 18.42 -7.83
N LEU A 178 7.74 17.23 -7.87
CA LEU A 178 7.59 16.44 -9.11
C LEU A 178 6.79 17.19 -10.17
N LEU A 179 5.72 17.88 -9.77
CA LEU A 179 4.92 18.66 -10.72
C LEU A 179 5.67 19.90 -11.21
N LEU A 180 6.40 20.61 -10.34
CA LEU A 180 7.20 21.77 -10.74
C LEU A 180 8.30 21.39 -11.74
N GLU A 181 9.04 20.29 -11.51
CA GLU A 181 10.03 19.77 -12.46
C GLU A 181 9.40 19.43 -13.81
N ARG A 182 8.19 18.86 -13.80
CA ARG A 182 7.48 18.54 -15.03
C ARG A 182 7.01 19.78 -15.79
N ILE A 183 6.60 20.84 -15.08
CA ILE A 183 6.24 22.13 -15.66
C ILE A 183 7.44 22.81 -16.31
N GLU A 184 8.60 22.73 -15.68
CA GLU A 184 9.84 23.36 -16.17
C GLU A 184 10.41 22.61 -17.38
N GLN A 185 10.25 21.31 -17.43
CA GLN A 185 10.79 20.43 -18.49
C GLN A 185 9.68 19.60 -19.14
N PRO A 186 8.76 20.21 -19.88
CA PRO A 186 7.64 19.50 -20.51
C PRO A 186 8.08 18.44 -21.54
N ASP A 187 9.25 18.66 -22.19
CA ASP A 187 9.82 17.75 -23.19
C ASP A 187 10.84 16.76 -22.57
N ALA A 188 11.12 16.85 -21.28
CA ALA A 188 11.94 15.84 -20.65
C ALA A 188 11.26 14.47 -20.83
N PRO A 189 12.00 13.43 -21.27
CA PRO A 189 11.41 12.10 -21.28
C PRO A 189 10.89 11.85 -19.88
N SER A 190 9.59 11.55 -19.77
CA SER A 190 9.03 11.05 -18.51
C SER A 190 10.01 10.02 -17.98
N PRO A 191 10.34 10.01 -16.67
CA PRO A 191 11.22 8.98 -16.13
C PRO A 191 10.73 7.67 -16.73
N PRO A 192 11.65 6.83 -17.25
CA PRO A 192 11.30 5.72 -18.13
C PRO A 192 10.06 5.06 -17.58
N ALA A 193 9.02 4.93 -18.42
CA ALA A 193 7.70 4.44 -18.03
C ALA A 193 7.75 2.95 -17.62
N SER A 194 8.67 2.63 -16.68
CA SER A 194 8.72 1.37 -15.97
C SER A 194 7.63 1.29 -14.89
N GLY A 195 7.03 2.43 -14.57
CA GLY A 195 5.93 2.53 -13.62
C GLY A 195 4.69 1.83 -14.14
N LYS A 196 4.18 0.88 -13.34
CA LYS A 196 2.93 0.18 -13.62
C LYS A 196 1.79 0.89 -12.93
N THR A 197 0.60 0.84 -13.53
CA THR A 197 -0.62 1.33 -12.89
C THR A 197 -1.13 0.29 -11.91
N ILE A 198 -1.39 0.72 -10.68
CA ILE A 198 -1.81 -0.13 -9.56
C ILE A 198 -3.11 0.42 -9.00
N TYR A 199 -4.10 -0.45 -8.85
CA TYR A 199 -5.30 -0.13 -8.09
C TYR A 199 -5.02 -0.39 -6.62
N LEU A 200 -4.89 0.67 -5.80
CA LEU A 200 -4.78 0.57 -4.35
C LEU A 200 -6.14 0.91 -3.74
N ALA A 201 -6.89 -0.12 -3.38
CA ALA A 201 -8.25 0.01 -2.88
C ALA A 201 -8.34 0.97 -1.69
N GLU A 202 -9.46 1.70 -1.59
CA GLU A 202 -9.78 2.45 -0.38
C GLU A 202 -9.96 1.48 0.79
N THR A 203 -9.54 1.92 1.99
CA THR A 203 -9.61 1.15 3.22
C THR A 203 -10.49 1.87 4.26
N THR A 204 -10.73 1.20 5.35
CA THR A 204 -11.30 1.78 6.56
C THR A 204 -10.26 2.53 7.38
N SER A 205 -10.68 3.33 8.35
CA SER A 205 -9.82 4.21 9.17
C SER A 205 -8.73 3.46 9.93
N ASP A 206 -8.99 2.24 10.35
CA ASP A 206 -8.06 1.36 11.06
C ASP A 206 -6.80 1.00 10.24
N LEU A 207 -6.91 1.01 8.92
CA LEU A 207 -5.79 0.71 8.01
C LEU A 207 -5.28 1.92 7.21
N ALA A 208 -5.75 3.13 7.51
CA ALA A 208 -5.35 4.33 6.76
C ALA A 208 -3.83 4.54 6.75
N ASP A 209 -3.17 4.38 7.89
CA ASP A 209 -1.70 4.51 8.00
C ASP A 209 -0.95 3.44 7.18
N GLN A 210 -1.46 2.21 7.16
CA GLN A 210 -0.87 1.12 6.39
C GLN A 210 -1.02 1.37 4.88
N ARG A 211 -2.19 1.84 4.46
CA ARG A 211 -2.44 2.22 3.07
C ARG A 211 -1.51 3.35 2.61
N ASP A 212 -1.35 4.38 3.44
CA ASP A 212 -0.43 5.48 3.16
C ASP A 212 1.03 5.02 3.02
N LYS A 213 1.49 4.08 3.86
CA LYS A 213 2.83 3.49 3.75
C LYS A 213 3.02 2.76 2.42
N VAL A 214 2.04 1.95 2.02
CA VAL A 214 2.06 1.24 0.73
C VAL A 214 2.05 2.25 -0.42
N GLN A 215 1.19 3.26 -0.35
CA GLN A 215 1.07 4.29 -1.37
C GLN A 215 2.37 5.07 -1.58
N ARG A 216 3.04 5.49 -0.51
CA ARG A 216 4.33 6.20 -0.58
C ARG A 216 5.40 5.35 -1.24
N GLU A 217 5.51 4.09 -0.84
CA GLU A 217 6.49 3.19 -1.43
C GLU A 217 6.24 2.97 -2.92
N LEU A 218 5.01 2.71 -3.32
CA LEU A 218 4.67 2.52 -4.73
C LEU A 218 5.00 3.77 -5.57
N ARG A 219 4.74 4.97 -5.05
CA ARG A 219 5.12 6.23 -5.70
C ARG A 219 6.64 6.41 -5.78
N GLN A 220 7.37 6.05 -4.73
CA GLN A 220 8.84 6.11 -4.70
C GLN A 220 9.47 5.24 -5.80
N PHE A 221 8.84 4.10 -6.13
CA PHE A 221 9.25 3.25 -7.25
C PHE A 221 8.68 3.68 -8.61
N GLY A 222 8.05 4.86 -8.68
CA GLY A 222 7.55 5.43 -9.93
C GLY A 222 6.26 4.80 -10.45
N HIS A 223 5.49 4.11 -9.61
CA HIS A 223 4.21 3.51 -10.01
C HIS A 223 3.06 4.52 -9.93
N PHE A 224 2.08 4.35 -10.83
CA PHE A 224 0.85 5.13 -10.86
C PHE A 224 -0.22 4.45 -10.01
N ILE A 225 -0.88 5.21 -9.14
CA ILE A 225 -1.86 4.67 -8.18
C ILE A 225 -3.26 5.17 -8.53
N LEU A 226 -4.18 4.23 -8.66
CA LEU A 226 -5.60 4.49 -8.84
C LEU A 226 -6.38 3.93 -7.62
N PRO A 227 -7.53 4.49 -7.26
CA PRO A 227 -8.13 5.70 -7.84
C PRO A 227 -7.34 6.96 -7.49
N ASP A 228 -7.31 7.89 -8.44
CA ASP A 228 -6.71 9.23 -8.33
C ASP A 228 -7.72 10.29 -7.87
N GLN A 229 -8.95 9.86 -7.59
CA GLN A 229 -10.05 10.68 -7.09
C GLN A 229 -10.84 9.92 -6.02
N PRO A 230 -11.57 10.64 -5.13
CA PRO A 230 -12.38 10.01 -4.09
C PRO A 230 -13.48 9.13 -4.68
N LEU A 231 -13.76 8.00 -3.98
CA LEU A 231 -14.85 7.12 -4.41
C LEU A 231 -16.20 7.79 -4.20
N PRO A 232 -17.10 7.73 -5.20
CA PRO A 232 -18.47 8.21 -5.06
C PRO A 232 -19.25 7.42 -3.99
N THR A 233 -20.19 8.08 -3.30
CA THR A 233 -21.09 7.43 -2.35
C THR A 233 -22.21 6.62 -3.02
N SER A 234 -22.58 6.95 -4.25
CA SER A 234 -23.59 6.25 -5.04
C SER A 234 -23.00 5.01 -5.70
N LYS A 235 -23.59 3.83 -5.49
CA LYS A 235 -23.15 2.55 -6.04
C LYS A 235 -22.90 2.56 -7.54
N PRO A 236 -23.82 3.03 -8.44
CA PRO A 236 -23.58 3.00 -9.87
C PRO A 236 -22.34 3.80 -10.30
N LYS A 237 -22.14 4.98 -9.70
CA LYS A 237 -20.98 5.82 -9.98
C LYS A 237 -19.69 5.22 -9.43
N LEU A 238 -19.76 4.61 -8.24
CA LEU A 238 -18.65 3.90 -7.64
C LEU A 238 -18.20 2.72 -8.52
N GLU A 239 -19.15 1.87 -8.94
CA GLU A 239 -18.85 0.74 -9.81
C GLU A 239 -18.22 1.17 -11.12
N GLN A 240 -18.76 2.22 -11.75
CA GLN A 240 -18.22 2.76 -13.01
C GLN A 240 -16.77 3.24 -12.83
N LEU A 241 -16.49 4.00 -11.78
CA LEU A 241 -15.14 4.51 -11.49
C LEU A 241 -14.18 3.36 -11.20
N VAL A 242 -14.55 2.44 -10.30
CA VAL A 242 -13.70 1.33 -9.89
C VAL A 242 -13.38 0.41 -11.07
N ARG A 243 -14.38 0.07 -11.90
CA ARG A 243 -14.16 -0.75 -13.12
C ARG A 243 -13.17 -0.06 -14.07
N GLY A 244 -13.33 1.25 -14.31
CA GLY A 244 -12.42 2.01 -15.16
C GLY A 244 -10.98 2.04 -14.61
N CYS A 245 -10.82 2.19 -13.30
CA CYS A 245 -9.51 2.13 -12.64
C CYS A 245 -8.89 0.73 -12.74
N LEU A 246 -9.67 -0.33 -12.46
CA LEU A 246 -9.20 -1.71 -12.53
C LEU A 246 -8.77 -2.11 -13.95
N GLN A 247 -9.51 -1.67 -14.99
CA GLN A 247 -9.14 -1.96 -16.38
C GLN A 247 -7.77 -1.42 -16.77
N ARG A 248 -7.38 -0.27 -16.20
CA ARG A 248 -6.08 0.39 -16.43
C ARG A 248 -4.96 -0.19 -15.58
N SER A 249 -5.27 -1.02 -14.59
CA SER A 249 -4.31 -1.50 -13.58
C SER A 249 -3.77 -2.89 -13.92
N ARG A 250 -2.50 -3.14 -13.57
CA ARG A 250 -1.86 -4.46 -13.66
C ARG A 250 -1.95 -5.27 -12.37
N LEU A 251 -2.10 -4.58 -11.26
CA LEU A 251 -2.24 -5.16 -9.92
C LEU A 251 -3.32 -4.40 -9.17
N SER A 252 -4.20 -5.11 -8.47
CA SER A 252 -5.02 -4.51 -7.43
C SER A 252 -4.54 -4.97 -6.05
N VAL A 253 -4.44 -4.02 -5.13
CA VAL A 253 -4.04 -4.25 -3.73
C VAL A 253 -5.19 -3.86 -2.83
N HIS A 254 -5.66 -4.80 -2.02
CA HIS A 254 -6.78 -4.62 -1.09
C HIS A 254 -6.30 -4.90 0.33
N LEU A 255 -6.34 -3.88 1.20
CA LEU A 255 -6.06 -4.02 2.62
C LEU A 255 -7.40 -4.11 3.36
N ILE A 256 -7.63 -5.21 4.08
CA ILE A 256 -8.90 -5.49 4.75
C ILE A 256 -8.63 -5.61 6.25
N GLY A 257 -9.22 -4.69 7.02
CA GLY A 257 -9.06 -4.55 8.46
C GLY A 257 -10.25 -5.03 9.28
N GLU A 258 -10.35 -4.51 10.50
CA GLU A 258 -11.39 -4.88 11.46
C GLU A 258 -12.76 -4.24 11.14
N HIS A 259 -12.74 -3.05 10.53
CA HIS A 259 -13.96 -2.27 10.29
C HIS A 259 -14.64 -2.66 8.98
N TYR A 260 -15.97 -2.69 9.00
CA TYR A 260 -16.77 -3.03 7.80
C TYR A 260 -16.77 -1.92 6.76
N GLY A 261 -16.65 -0.67 7.18
CA GLY A 261 -16.75 0.50 6.33
C GLY A 261 -18.17 0.92 5.98
N PHE A 262 -18.31 1.98 5.19
CA PHE A 262 -19.63 2.48 4.82
C PHE A 262 -20.26 1.62 3.70
N VAL A 263 -21.59 1.59 3.68
CA VAL A 263 -22.39 0.97 2.63
C VAL A 263 -22.83 2.08 1.66
N PRO A 264 -22.49 1.98 0.37
CA PRO A 264 -22.88 2.98 -0.61
C PRO A 264 -24.40 3.14 -0.77
N ASP A 265 -24.85 4.33 -1.17
CA ASP A 265 -26.27 4.57 -1.51
C ASP A 265 -26.72 3.58 -2.60
N GLN A 266 -27.89 2.99 -2.47
CA GLN A 266 -28.46 1.97 -3.35
C GLN A 266 -27.81 0.58 -3.30
N GLU A 267 -26.94 0.34 -2.33
CA GLU A 267 -26.43 -1.00 -1.99
C GLU A 267 -27.16 -1.49 -0.72
N PRO A 268 -27.72 -2.72 -0.69
CA PRO A 268 -28.46 -3.18 0.49
C PRO A 268 -27.55 -3.53 1.66
N GLU A 269 -26.41 -4.15 1.44
CA GLU A 269 -25.62 -4.71 2.53
C GLU A 269 -24.11 -4.54 2.38
N ARG A 270 -23.55 -4.61 1.17
CA ARG A 270 -22.10 -4.68 0.98
C ARG A 270 -21.42 -3.35 1.20
N SER A 271 -20.35 -3.36 1.98
CA SER A 271 -19.52 -2.17 2.18
C SER A 271 -18.72 -1.82 0.92
N VAL A 272 -18.21 -0.58 0.88
CA VAL A 272 -17.32 -0.12 -0.18
C VAL A 272 -16.08 -1.02 -0.32
N ILE A 273 -15.57 -1.57 0.79
CA ILE A 273 -14.40 -2.46 0.79
C ILE A 273 -14.75 -3.78 0.09
N TRP A 274 -15.90 -4.35 0.42
CA TRP A 274 -16.40 -5.56 -0.21
C TRP A 274 -16.65 -5.36 -1.71
N LEU A 275 -17.34 -4.27 -2.10
CA LEU A 275 -17.63 -3.97 -3.50
C LEU A 275 -16.38 -3.81 -4.36
N GLN A 276 -15.35 -3.12 -3.87
CA GLN A 276 -14.08 -2.99 -4.58
C GLN A 276 -13.44 -4.35 -4.84
N GLN A 277 -13.45 -5.24 -3.86
CA GLN A 277 -12.91 -6.58 -3.96
C GLN A 277 -13.72 -7.43 -4.96
N ASP A 278 -15.07 -7.37 -4.91
CA ASP A 278 -15.93 -8.07 -5.85
C ASP A 278 -15.69 -7.62 -7.30
N LEU A 279 -15.60 -6.32 -7.53
CA LEU A 279 -15.32 -5.76 -8.87
C LEU A 279 -13.94 -6.16 -9.39
N ALA A 280 -12.94 -6.24 -8.51
CA ALA A 280 -11.62 -6.74 -8.88
C ALA A 280 -11.64 -8.24 -9.22
N ARG A 281 -12.46 -9.03 -8.51
CA ARG A 281 -12.69 -10.45 -8.80
C ARG A 281 -13.40 -10.64 -10.16
N GLU A 282 -14.42 -9.83 -10.43
CA GLU A 282 -15.17 -9.88 -11.69
C GLU A 282 -14.31 -9.54 -12.91
N ARG A 283 -13.32 -8.65 -12.77
CA ARG A 283 -12.36 -8.39 -13.85
C ARG A 283 -11.61 -9.65 -14.24
N GLY A 284 -11.43 -10.57 -13.30
CA GLY A 284 -10.73 -11.83 -13.48
C GLY A 284 -9.20 -11.68 -13.46
N ASP A 285 -8.55 -12.73 -12.99
CA ASP A 285 -7.10 -12.82 -12.93
C ASP A 285 -6.55 -13.38 -14.24
N ASN A 286 -5.51 -12.75 -14.81
CA ASN A 286 -4.88 -13.18 -16.05
C ASN A 286 -3.39 -12.79 -16.08
N ALA A 287 -2.69 -13.04 -17.17
CA ALA A 287 -1.27 -12.71 -17.30
C ALA A 287 -0.97 -11.21 -17.15
N GLU A 288 -1.97 -10.35 -17.39
CA GLU A 288 -1.82 -8.90 -17.35
C GLU A 288 -2.36 -8.25 -16.07
N PHE A 289 -3.15 -8.99 -15.28
CA PHE A 289 -3.73 -8.48 -14.04
C PHE A 289 -3.78 -9.53 -12.96
N SER A 290 -3.40 -9.15 -11.75
CA SER A 290 -3.49 -9.98 -10.56
C SER A 290 -4.06 -9.19 -9.38
N ARG A 291 -4.60 -9.91 -8.39
CA ARG A 291 -5.10 -9.34 -7.15
C ARG A 291 -4.21 -9.72 -5.99
N LEU A 292 -3.97 -8.79 -5.09
CA LEU A 292 -3.31 -9.02 -3.82
C LEU A 292 -4.20 -8.53 -2.69
N ILE A 293 -4.64 -9.44 -1.86
CA ILE A 293 -5.48 -9.15 -0.71
C ILE A 293 -4.63 -9.38 0.53
N TRP A 294 -4.60 -8.40 1.40
CA TRP A 294 -3.83 -8.45 2.64
C TRP A 294 -4.74 -8.30 3.86
N LEU A 295 -4.49 -9.16 4.83
CA LEU A 295 -5.08 -9.13 6.16
C LEU A 295 -3.97 -8.87 7.18
N PRO A 296 -4.15 -8.00 8.17
CA PRO A 296 -3.17 -7.85 9.26
C PRO A 296 -3.07 -9.13 10.09
N PRO A 297 -1.90 -9.43 10.68
CA PRO A 297 -1.77 -10.50 11.66
C PRO A 297 -2.67 -10.24 12.86
N GLY A 298 -3.31 -11.29 13.40
CA GLY A 298 -4.18 -11.18 14.58
C GLY A 298 -5.47 -10.40 14.34
N LEU A 299 -5.96 -10.36 13.11
CA LEU A 299 -7.22 -9.68 12.75
C LEU A 299 -8.42 -10.29 13.48
N GLU A 300 -9.10 -9.49 14.29
CA GLU A 300 -10.30 -9.88 15.06
C GLU A 300 -11.45 -8.91 14.82
N PRO A 301 -12.23 -9.07 13.75
CA PRO A 301 -13.36 -8.18 13.44
C PRO A 301 -14.44 -8.24 14.51
N LYS A 302 -14.85 -7.06 15.00
CA LYS A 302 -15.95 -6.94 15.99
C LYS A 302 -17.32 -6.93 15.31
N ASP A 303 -17.43 -6.37 14.10
CA ASP A 303 -18.67 -6.34 13.31
C ASP A 303 -18.89 -7.71 12.66
N GLU A 304 -20.08 -8.31 12.88
CA GLU A 304 -20.45 -9.60 12.32
C GLU A 304 -20.46 -9.61 10.79
N ARG A 305 -20.80 -8.49 10.15
CA ARG A 305 -20.78 -8.35 8.68
C ARG A 305 -19.35 -8.42 8.16
N GLN A 306 -18.38 -7.81 8.86
CA GLN A 306 -16.96 -7.87 8.50
C GLN A 306 -16.42 -9.29 8.69
N ARG A 307 -16.78 -9.97 9.79
CA ARG A 307 -16.39 -11.36 10.02
C ARG A 307 -16.88 -12.25 8.89
N ARG A 308 -18.17 -12.15 8.53
CA ARG A 308 -18.76 -12.90 7.41
C ARG A 308 -18.08 -12.60 6.08
N PHE A 309 -17.73 -11.35 5.82
CA PHE A 309 -17.00 -10.96 4.62
C PHE A 309 -15.62 -11.64 4.56
N ILE A 310 -14.86 -11.58 5.64
CA ILE A 310 -13.52 -12.20 5.73
C ILE A 310 -13.62 -13.73 5.59
N GLU A 311 -14.56 -14.37 6.27
CA GLU A 311 -14.81 -15.81 6.14
C GLU A 311 -15.19 -16.20 4.71
N THR A 312 -16.08 -15.43 4.07
CA THR A 312 -16.45 -15.64 2.66
C THR A 312 -15.21 -15.52 1.77
N LEU A 313 -14.40 -14.50 1.99
CA LEU A 313 -13.19 -14.27 1.24
C LEU A 313 -12.20 -15.45 1.40
N GLN A 314 -11.95 -15.90 2.63
CA GLN A 314 -11.05 -17.00 2.94
C GLN A 314 -11.52 -18.33 2.33
N ASN A 315 -12.83 -18.58 2.36
CA ASN A 315 -13.42 -19.82 1.83
C ASN A 315 -13.54 -19.84 0.30
N THR A 316 -13.71 -18.68 -0.33
CA THR A 316 -13.93 -18.59 -1.79
C THR A 316 -12.69 -18.20 -2.58
N PHE A 317 -11.64 -17.74 -1.89
CA PHE A 317 -10.41 -17.34 -2.58
C PHE A 317 -9.61 -18.55 -3.01
N HIS A 318 -9.58 -18.76 -4.31
CA HIS A 318 -8.65 -19.72 -4.93
C HIS A 318 -7.53 -18.93 -5.59
N SER A 319 -6.28 -19.25 -5.26
CA SER A 319 -5.13 -18.64 -5.91
C SER A 319 -5.09 -19.07 -7.37
N THR A 320 -5.31 -18.11 -8.26
CA THR A 320 -5.26 -18.33 -9.71
C THR A 320 -4.42 -17.24 -10.35
N ASN A 321 -3.59 -17.61 -11.32
CA ASN A 321 -2.85 -16.68 -12.18
C ASN A 321 -2.09 -15.55 -11.46
N GLY A 322 -1.53 -15.83 -10.28
CA GLY A 322 -0.73 -14.87 -9.54
C GLY A 322 -1.51 -13.94 -8.59
N SER A 323 -2.77 -14.23 -8.32
CA SER A 323 -3.54 -13.58 -7.27
C SER A 323 -3.33 -14.27 -5.93
N ASP A 324 -3.14 -13.48 -4.85
CA ASP A 324 -2.82 -13.97 -3.51
C ASP A 324 -3.68 -13.32 -2.44
N LEU A 325 -4.05 -14.12 -1.44
CA LEU A 325 -4.56 -13.68 -0.15
C LEU A 325 -3.47 -13.96 0.89
N VAL A 326 -2.97 -12.92 1.53
CA VAL A 326 -1.84 -13.02 2.48
C VAL A 326 -2.18 -12.41 3.82
N GLN A 327 -1.68 -13.03 4.89
CA GLN A 327 -1.77 -12.51 6.26
C GLN A 327 -0.36 -12.38 6.83
N THR A 328 0.21 -11.18 6.72
CA THR A 328 1.62 -10.91 7.00
C THR A 328 1.80 -9.52 7.61
N LYS A 329 3.01 -9.20 8.10
CA LYS A 329 3.36 -7.83 8.47
C LYS A 329 3.31 -6.92 7.23
N ILE A 330 3.11 -5.61 7.42
CA ILE A 330 3.01 -4.63 6.33
C ILE A 330 4.29 -4.57 5.48
N GLU A 331 5.47 -4.75 6.06
CA GLU A 331 6.74 -4.73 5.33
C GLU A 331 6.85 -5.93 4.38
N ASP A 332 6.34 -7.09 4.79
CA ASP A 332 6.26 -8.28 3.93
C ASP A 332 5.32 -8.05 2.75
N LEU A 333 4.17 -7.41 2.99
CA LEU A 333 3.24 -7.02 1.94
C LEU A 333 3.94 -6.16 0.87
N LYS A 334 4.70 -5.14 1.28
CA LYS A 334 5.45 -4.27 0.38
C LYS A 334 6.41 -5.08 -0.50
N THR A 335 7.15 -6.01 0.10
CA THR A 335 8.06 -6.90 -0.64
C THR A 335 7.31 -7.77 -1.64
N ILE A 336 6.15 -8.33 -1.28
CA ILE A 336 5.30 -9.13 -2.18
C ILE A 336 4.81 -8.26 -3.35
N ILE A 337 4.39 -7.04 -3.10
CA ILE A 337 3.98 -6.09 -4.14
C ILE A 337 5.12 -5.86 -5.14
N GLN A 338 6.33 -5.56 -4.66
CA GLN A 338 7.48 -5.32 -5.53
C GLN A 338 7.85 -6.57 -6.35
N ALA A 339 7.81 -7.75 -5.76
CA ALA A 339 8.05 -9.01 -6.47
C ALA A 339 7.03 -9.27 -7.59
N LYS A 340 5.75 -8.90 -7.38
CA LYS A 340 4.70 -9.00 -8.40
C LYS A 340 4.86 -7.98 -9.51
N LEU A 341 5.28 -6.77 -9.16
CA LEU A 341 5.47 -5.71 -10.12
C LEU A 341 6.73 -5.90 -10.97
N ASN A 342 7.79 -6.48 -10.42
CA ASN A 342 9.09 -6.62 -11.09
C ASN A 342 9.57 -8.08 -11.14
N PRO A 343 8.90 -8.97 -11.85
CA PRO A 343 9.30 -10.39 -11.91
C PRO A 343 10.68 -10.59 -12.56
N ALA A 344 11.17 -9.63 -13.34
CA ALA A 344 12.47 -9.71 -14.00
C ALA A 344 13.65 -9.14 -13.17
N SER A 345 13.39 -8.40 -12.09
CA SER A 345 14.45 -7.86 -11.23
C SER A 345 14.86 -8.78 -10.09
N ARG A 346 14.62 -10.08 -10.22
CA ARG A 346 15.22 -11.03 -9.28
C ARG A 346 16.71 -11.07 -9.53
N PRO A 347 17.57 -10.71 -8.55
CA PRO A 347 18.98 -10.96 -8.67
C PRO A 347 19.15 -12.45 -8.97
N ALA A 348 20.01 -12.78 -9.92
CA ALA A 348 20.54 -14.12 -10.06
C ALA A 348 21.38 -14.37 -8.78
N LEU A 349 20.74 -14.91 -7.76
CA LEU A 349 21.38 -15.22 -6.51
C LEU A 349 22.29 -16.42 -6.76
N THR A 350 23.57 -16.25 -6.54
CA THR A 350 24.58 -17.29 -6.69
C THR A 350 24.46 -18.26 -5.52
N LYS A 351 24.40 -19.55 -5.82
CA LYS A 351 24.44 -20.64 -4.85
C LYS A 351 25.81 -20.68 -4.16
N ASP A 352 25.84 -20.92 -2.85
CA ASP A 352 27.06 -21.26 -2.15
C ASP A 352 27.74 -22.49 -2.79
N PRO A 353 29.08 -22.60 -2.71
CA PRO A 353 29.83 -23.73 -3.30
C PRO A 353 29.21 -25.07 -2.89
N ASP A 354 29.04 -25.95 -3.85
CA ASP A 354 28.47 -27.29 -3.66
C ASP A 354 29.40 -28.14 -2.77
N ASP A 355 29.02 -28.32 -1.49
CA ASP A 355 29.69 -29.19 -0.53
C ASP A 355 29.32 -30.67 -0.67
N GLY A 356 28.52 -30.99 -1.69
CA GLY A 356 28.09 -32.37 -1.99
C GLY A 356 26.92 -32.86 -1.13
N LEU A 357 26.51 -32.10 -0.09
CA LEU A 357 25.41 -32.46 0.79
C LEU A 357 24.07 -32.00 0.21
N LYS A 358 23.03 -32.77 0.47
CA LYS A 358 21.65 -32.41 0.15
C LYS A 358 21.11 -31.39 1.16
N ARG A 359 20.68 -30.23 0.66
CA ARG A 359 20.17 -29.16 1.52
C ARG A 359 18.66 -29.18 1.54
N VAL A 360 18.07 -29.37 2.71
CA VAL A 360 16.62 -29.36 2.94
C VAL A 360 16.27 -28.12 3.74
N TYR A 361 15.45 -27.24 3.20
CA TYR A 361 14.89 -26.13 3.96
C TYR A 361 13.63 -26.61 4.68
N LEU A 362 13.74 -26.78 6.02
CA LEU A 362 12.65 -27.17 6.91
C LEU A 362 11.92 -25.93 7.40
N VAL A 363 10.76 -25.66 6.79
CA VAL A 363 9.94 -24.46 7.05
C VAL A 363 8.87 -24.79 8.06
N CYS A 364 8.82 -24.04 9.17
CA CYS A 364 7.75 -24.12 10.16
C CYS A 364 7.29 -22.74 10.61
N ASP A 365 6.13 -22.67 11.22
CA ASP A 365 5.67 -21.47 11.94
C ASP A 365 6.38 -21.40 13.30
N ARG A 366 6.46 -20.18 13.86
CA ARG A 366 7.08 -19.97 15.16
C ARG A 366 6.43 -20.79 16.28
N CYS A 367 5.12 -21.02 16.22
CA CYS A 367 4.40 -21.83 17.21
C CYS A 367 4.71 -23.33 17.13
N ASP A 368 5.26 -23.80 16.02
CA ASP A 368 5.61 -25.21 15.80
C ASP A 368 7.13 -25.47 15.90
N PHE A 369 7.96 -24.43 16.08
CA PHE A 369 9.42 -24.53 16.03
C PHE A 369 10.02 -25.51 17.05
N GLU A 370 9.52 -25.52 18.28
CA GLU A 370 9.99 -26.43 19.32
C GLU A 370 9.64 -27.92 19.04
N LYS A 371 8.74 -28.17 18.10
CA LYS A 371 8.21 -29.49 17.80
C LYS A 371 8.89 -30.19 16.61
N ILE A 372 9.78 -29.50 15.91
CA ILE A 372 10.42 -30.04 14.70
C ILE A 372 11.59 -31.00 15.02
N GLU A 373 12.01 -31.11 16.30
CA GLU A 373 13.23 -31.77 16.73
C GLU A 373 13.39 -33.17 16.13
N SER A 374 12.40 -34.05 16.28
CA SER A 374 12.49 -35.43 15.79
C SER A 374 12.64 -35.50 14.25
N LEU A 375 12.00 -34.59 13.52
CA LEU A 375 12.11 -34.53 12.06
C LEU A 375 13.47 -33.94 11.64
N TYR A 376 13.96 -32.96 12.38
CA TYR A 376 15.26 -32.34 12.18
C TYR A 376 16.39 -33.37 12.36
N ASP A 377 16.34 -34.14 13.46
CA ASP A 377 17.33 -35.16 13.77
C ASP A 377 17.34 -36.26 12.69
N TYR A 378 16.16 -36.74 12.29
CA TYR A 378 16.03 -37.70 11.21
C TYR A 378 16.68 -37.24 9.90
N LEU A 379 16.43 -35.99 9.48
CA LEU A 379 17.01 -35.45 8.25
C LEU A 379 18.55 -35.35 8.33
N ASN A 380 19.09 -35.00 9.49
CA ASN A 380 20.54 -34.95 9.73
C ASN A 380 21.16 -36.36 9.71
N GLU A 381 20.51 -37.38 10.31
CA GLU A 381 20.93 -38.76 10.29
C GLU A 381 20.94 -39.35 8.86
N GLU A 382 20.00 -38.93 8.02
CA GLU A 382 19.97 -39.28 6.59
C GLU A 382 20.99 -38.48 5.75
N GLY A 383 21.87 -37.70 6.37
CA GLY A 383 22.96 -36.97 5.72
C GLY A 383 22.52 -35.72 4.97
N CYS A 384 21.39 -35.12 5.35
CA CYS A 384 20.95 -33.85 4.79
C CYS A 384 21.52 -32.67 5.63
N LYS A 385 21.82 -31.55 4.98
CA LYS A 385 22.07 -30.28 5.63
C LYS A 385 20.75 -29.55 5.80
N VAL A 386 20.24 -29.48 7.02
CA VAL A 386 18.96 -28.84 7.31
C VAL A 386 19.13 -27.34 7.50
N LEU A 387 18.41 -26.54 6.73
CA LEU A 387 18.29 -25.09 6.88
C LEU A 387 17.01 -24.81 7.65
N LEU A 388 17.08 -23.95 8.66
CA LEU A 388 15.95 -23.59 9.53
C LEU A 388 15.49 -22.14 9.29
N PRO A 389 14.21 -21.80 9.51
CA PRO A 389 13.73 -20.45 9.41
C PRO A 389 14.27 -19.58 10.55
N GLU A 390 14.58 -18.32 10.25
CA GLU A 390 14.87 -17.30 11.23
C GLU A 390 13.58 -16.55 11.59
N PHE A 391 13.40 -16.15 12.87
CA PHE A 391 12.18 -15.52 13.36
C PHE A 391 12.36 -14.08 13.83
N ASP A 392 13.41 -13.40 13.40
CA ASP A 392 13.76 -12.03 13.71
C ASP A 392 13.44 -11.05 12.56
N GLU A 393 13.90 -9.81 12.63
CA GLU A 393 13.54 -8.75 11.68
C GLU A 393 14.00 -9.02 10.24
N ASN A 394 14.95 -9.92 10.02
CA ASN A 394 15.50 -10.27 8.71
C ASN A 394 14.92 -11.56 8.10
N THR A 395 13.92 -12.15 8.72
CA THR A 395 13.30 -13.44 8.35
C THR A 395 13.09 -13.60 6.84
N MET A 396 12.64 -12.56 6.15
CA MET A 396 12.29 -12.65 4.73
C MET A 396 13.49 -12.75 3.80
N GLN A 397 14.63 -12.17 4.18
CA GLN A 397 15.85 -12.24 3.39
C GLN A 397 16.55 -13.59 3.60
N ALA A 398 16.55 -14.09 4.83
CA ALA A 398 17.05 -15.43 5.17
C ALA A 398 16.21 -16.53 4.52
N ASP A 399 14.89 -16.46 4.60
CA ASP A 399 13.96 -17.38 3.90
C ASP A 399 14.23 -17.42 2.38
N LYS A 400 14.45 -16.26 1.75
CA LYS A 400 14.79 -16.20 0.32
C LYS A 400 16.12 -16.87 0.01
N GLN A 401 17.14 -16.62 0.82
CA GLN A 401 18.45 -17.24 0.65
C GLN A 401 18.37 -18.75 0.84
N HIS A 402 17.69 -19.24 1.89
CA HIS A 402 17.48 -20.65 2.12
C HIS A 402 16.74 -21.36 0.98
N MET A 403 15.71 -20.70 0.41
CA MET A 403 14.99 -21.21 -0.78
C MET A 403 15.87 -21.35 -2.01
N ILE A 404 16.92 -20.55 -2.13
CA ILE A 404 17.88 -20.58 -3.24
C ILE A 404 18.92 -21.66 -3.02
N ASP A 405 19.40 -21.78 -1.79
CA ASP A 405 20.49 -22.67 -1.42
C ASP A 405 20.02 -24.11 -1.24
N CYS A 406 18.71 -24.34 -0.98
CA CYS A 406 18.20 -25.67 -0.75
C CYS A 406 17.95 -26.46 -2.05
N ASP A 407 18.01 -27.79 -1.95
CA ASP A 407 17.65 -28.75 -2.98
C ASP A 407 16.17 -29.17 -2.85
N ALA A 408 15.64 -29.16 -1.61
CA ALA A 408 14.25 -29.51 -1.33
C ALA A 408 13.66 -28.61 -0.22
N VAL A 409 12.34 -28.50 -0.22
CA VAL A 409 11.59 -27.74 0.80
C VAL A 409 10.65 -28.69 1.52
N LEU A 410 10.67 -28.65 2.83
CA LEU A 410 9.80 -29.44 3.69
C LEU A 410 9.08 -28.55 4.68
N PHE A 411 7.75 -28.48 4.60
CA PHE A 411 6.92 -27.75 5.54
C PHE A 411 6.51 -28.64 6.71
N TYR A 412 6.77 -28.20 7.92
CA TYR A 412 6.26 -28.80 9.13
C TYR A 412 4.96 -28.11 9.53
N PHE A 413 3.89 -28.86 9.70
CA PHE A 413 2.56 -28.33 9.99
C PHE A 413 1.88 -29.10 11.13
N ASP A 414 1.74 -28.44 12.27
CA ASP A 414 1.02 -28.98 13.45
C ASP A 414 -0.07 -28.00 13.92
N SER A 415 0.31 -26.97 14.69
CA SER A 415 -0.63 -26.05 15.34
C SER A 415 -0.81 -24.73 14.58
N SER A 416 -0.01 -24.51 13.57
CA SER A 416 -0.07 -23.30 12.74
C SER A 416 -1.39 -23.17 11.97
N PRO A 417 -1.84 -21.94 11.64
CA PRO A 417 -3.03 -21.74 10.82
C PRO A 417 -2.88 -22.33 9.42
N GLU A 418 -3.92 -22.99 8.90
CA GLU A 418 -3.92 -23.57 7.54
C GLU A 418 -3.56 -22.53 6.48
N MET A 419 -4.00 -21.29 6.67
CA MET A 419 -3.68 -20.16 5.79
C MET A 419 -2.17 -19.88 5.71
N TRP A 420 -1.44 -20.04 6.82
CA TRP A 420 0.02 -19.91 6.82
C TRP A 420 0.65 -20.94 5.86
N LEU A 421 0.26 -22.22 5.97
CA LEU A 421 0.77 -23.27 5.10
C LEU A 421 0.44 -23.00 3.64
N GLN A 422 -0.80 -22.63 3.33
CA GLN A 422 -1.21 -22.32 1.96
C GLN A 422 -0.44 -21.12 1.38
N THR A 423 -0.20 -20.08 2.19
CA THR A 423 0.58 -18.90 1.77
C THR A 423 2.03 -19.29 1.46
N ARG A 424 2.64 -20.12 2.31
CA ARG A 424 4.02 -20.59 2.12
C ARG A 424 4.17 -21.50 0.90
N LEU A 425 3.25 -22.45 0.68
CA LEU A 425 3.25 -23.31 -0.50
C LEU A 425 3.16 -22.49 -1.80
N ARG A 426 2.29 -21.49 -1.83
CA ARG A 426 2.13 -20.58 -2.98
C ARG A 426 3.37 -19.77 -3.27
N SER A 427 4.10 -19.35 -2.24
CA SER A 427 5.34 -18.59 -2.42
C SER A 427 6.40 -19.36 -3.20
N LEU A 428 6.37 -20.71 -3.17
CA LEU A 428 7.29 -21.56 -3.91
C LEU A 428 7.16 -21.43 -5.43
N THR A 429 5.96 -21.22 -5.95
CA THR A 429 5.74 -21.06 -7.40
C THR A 429 6.54 -19.89 -7.98
N GLY A 430 6.89 -18.94 -7.12
CA GLY A 430 7.75 -17.82 -7.47
C GLY A 430 9.23 -18.15 -7.52
N PHE A 431 9.71 -19.16 -6.82
CA PHE A 431 11.13 -19.54 -6.75
C PHE A 431 11.52 -20.64 -7.74
N GLY A 432 10.58 -21.50 -8.16
CA GLY A 432 10.84 -22.66 -9.03
C GLY A 432 11.06 -22.37 -10.52
N ARG A 433 10.98 -21.11 -10.99
CA ARG A 433 11.12 -20.79 -12.43
C ARG A 433 12.55 -20.87 -12.96
N GLY A 434 13.56 -20.94 -12.10
CA GLY A 434 14.97 -21.07 -12.51
C GLY A 434 15.54 -22.48 -12.34
N ARG A 435 15.11 -23.19 -11.30
CA ARG A 435 15.51 -24.57 -10.98
C ARG A 435 14.38 -25.21 -10.16
N PRO A 436 13.77 -26.30 -10.61
CA PRO A 436 12.76 -26.99 -9.81
C PRO A 436 13.42 -27.60 -8.57
N PHE A 437 12.73 -27.55 -7.43
CA PHE A 437 13.13 -28.28 -6.23
C PHE A 437 13.09 -29.77 -6.52
N ALA A 438 14.08 -30.51 -6.00
CA ALA A 438 14.14 -31.96 -6.08
C ALA A 438 12.92 -32.64 -5.43
N ALA A 439 12.49 -32.09 -4.30
CA ALA A 439 11.28 -32.49 -3.60
C ALA A 439 10.64 -31.28 -2.87
N VAL A 440 9.32 -31.28 -2.84
CA VAL A 440 8.53 -30.36 -1.98
C VAL A 440 7.58 -31.23 -1.18
N GLY A 441 7.60 -31.08 0.16
CA GLY A 441 6.79 -31.88 1.07
C GLY A 441 6.09 -31.06 2.13
N VAL A 442 4.97 -31.59 2.64
CA VAL A 442 4.28 -31.13 3.85
C VAL A 442 4.26 -32.29 4.83
N PHE A 443 4.99 -32.17 5.93
CA PHE A 443 4.93 -33.09 7.05
C PHE A 443 3.84 -32.60 8.02
N MET A 444 2.73 -33.33 8.05
CA MET A 444 1.54 -32.96 8.80
C MET A 444 1.42 -33.85 10.05
N THR A 445 1.41 -33.24 11.21
CA THR A 445 1.45 -33.95 12.51
C THR A 445 0.50 -33.31 13.54
N GLY A 446 0.64 -33.73 14.81
CA GLY A 446 -0.16 -33.27 15.94
C GLY A 446 -1.54 -33.91 16.00
N GLU A 447 -2.55 -33.16 16.48
CA GLU A 447 -3.90 -33.70 16.62
C GLU A 447 -4.51 -34.03 15.25
N GLU A 448 -5.06 -35.27 15.15
CA GLU A 448 -5.69 -35.75 13.94
C GLU A 448 -7.10 -35.13 13.77
N THR A 449 -7.18 -34.01 13.08
CA THR A 449 -8.46 -33.37 12.75
C THR A 449 -9.00 -33.82 11.38
N PHE A 450 -10.32 -33.71 11.19
CA PHE A 450 -10.95 -34.00 9.90
C PHE A 450 -10.31 -33.21 8.73
N LYS A 451 -10.01 -31.92 8.97
CA LYS A 451 -9.35 -31.06 7.97
C LYS A 451 -7.97 -31.57 7.57
N LYS A 452 -7.13 -31.98 8.55
CA LYS A 452 -5.81 -32.57 8.28
C LYS A 452 -5.92 -33.91 7.54
N LYS A 453 -6.93 -34.73 7.87
CA LYS A 453 -7.17 -36.01 7.19
C LYS A 453 -7.43 -35.83 5.70
N ILE A 454 -8.25 -34.85 5.32
CA ILE A 454 -8.66 -34.64 3.92
C ILE A 454 -7.70 -33.73 3.16
N PHE A 455 -6.75 -33.05 3.83
CA PHE A 455 -5.85 -32.11 3.20
C PHE A 455 -5.05 -32.79 2.08
N LYS A 456 -5.07 -32.15 0.91
CA LYS A 456 -4.30 -32.50 -0.28
C LYS A 456 -3.92 -31.23 -1.02
N THR A 457 -2.77 -31.21 -1.63
CA THR A 457 -2.29 -30.10 -2.46
C THR A 457 -1.52 -30.65 -3.66
N PRO A 458 -1.65 -30.03 -4.85
CA PRO A 458 -0.86 -30.41 -6.01
C PRO A 458 0.59 -29.91 -5.95
N GLU A 459 0.87 -28.92 -5.08
CA GLU A 459 2.18 -28.27 -4.99
C GLU A 459 3.21 -29.06 -4.21
N ALA A 460 2.79 -30.01 -3.36
CA ALA A 460 3.67 -30.72 -2.45
C ALA A 460 3.18 -32.13 -2.14
N MET A 461 4.10 -33.01 -1.78
CA MET A 461 3.77 -34.35 -1.23
C MET A 461 3.29 -34.18 0.21
N VAL A 462 2.12 -34.72 0.53
CA VAL A 462 1.56 -34.65 1.87
C VAL A 462 1.85 -35.92 2.65
N MET A 463 2.69 -35.82 3.65
CA MET A 463 3.09 -36.87 4.58
C MET A 463 2.36 -36.67 5.90
N LYS A 464 1.55 -37.66 6.32
CA LYS A 464 0.70 -37.54 7.52
C LYS A 464 1.25 -38.48 8.58
N ASN A 465 1.63 -37.90 9.72
CA ASN A 465 2.17 -38.57 10.90
C ASN A 465 1.47 -38.08 12.15
N PHE A 466 0.37 -38.68 12.50
CA PHE A 466 -0.41 -38.32 13.71
C PHE A 466 0.02 -39.27 14.87
N GLY A 467 0.85 -38.82 15.78
CA GLY A 467 1.42 -39.58 16.88
C GLY A 467 2.95 -39.50 16.93
N ASP A 468 3.59 -40.54 17.45
CA ASP A 468 5.05 -40.60 17.48
C ASP A 468 5.64 -40.54 16.07
N PHE A 469 6.85 -40.01 15.94
CA PHE A 469 7.52 -39.85 14.65
C PHE A 469 7.80 -41.20 14.01
N ASP A 470 7.24 -41.44 12.83
CA ASP A 470 7.47 -42.64 11.99
C ASP A 470 8.31 -42.26 10.77
N PRO A 471 9.60 -42.67 10.72
CA PRO A 471 10.46 -42.41 9.54
C PRO A 471 9.92 -42.97 8.24
N SER A 472 9.05 -43.99 8.28
CA SER A 472 8.52 -44.62 7.06
C SER A 472 7.72 -43.68 6.19
N VAL A 473 7.08 -42.64 6.75
CA VAL A 473 6.30 -41.67 6.01
C VAL A 473 7.17 -40.74 5.18
N MET A 474 8.46 -40.62 5.50
CA MET A 474 9.44 -39.77 4.81
C MET A 474 10.07 -40.47 3.58
N LYS A 475 9.90 -41.76 3.40
CA LYS A 475 10.59 -42.56 2.35
C LYS A 475 10.43 -41.96 0.95
N GLU A 476 9.21 -41.61 0.56
CA GLU A 476 8.96 -41.07 -0.79
C GLU A 476 9.67 -39.70 -0.99
N PHE A 477 9.67 -38.82 0.00
CA PHE A 477 10.39 -37.56 -0.03
C PHE A 477 11.90 -37.78 -0.18
N MET A 478 12.49 -38.69 0.59
CA MET A 478 13.90 -39.02 0.54
C MET A 478 14.32 -39.65 -0.79
N ILE A 479 13.48 -40.50 -1.38
CA ILE A 479 13.71 -41.08 -2.71
C ILE A 479 13.76 -39.94 -3.75
N LYS A 480 12.79 -39.05 -3.81
CA LYS A 480 12.80 -37.91 -4.76
C LYS A 480 13.99 -37.01 -4.56
N LEU A 481 14.33 -36.71 -3.31
CA LEU A 481 15.52 -35.93 -2.98
C LEU A 481 16.81 -36.61 -3.46
N SER A 482 16.90 -37.95 -3.41
CA SER A 482 18.07 -38.69 -3.88
C SER A 482 18.19 -38.78 -5.38
N GLN A 483 17.10 -38.84 -6.12
CA GLN A 483 17.07 -39.02 -7.60
C GLN A 483 17.50 -37.75 -8.37
N ALA A 484 17.43 -36.54 -7.76
CA ALA A 484 17.72 -35.29 -8.43
C ALA A 484 19.19 -35.06 -8.86
N LYS A 485 20.13 -35.94 -8.50
CA LYS A 485 21.55 -35.87 -8.94
C LYS A 485 21.87 -36.68 -10.21
N GLY A 486 20.88 -37.40 -10.80
CA GLY A 486 21.12 -38.30 -11.93
C GLY A 486 21.00 -37.67 -13.33
N GLY A 487 20.75 -36.38 -13.47
CA GLY A 487 20.37 -35.78 -14.76
C GLY A 487 21.29 -34.64 -15.27
N ALA A 488 22.57 -34.69 -14.97
CA ALA A 488 23.55 -33.79 -15.61
C ALA A 488 24.73 -34.63 -16.12
N GLN A 489 24.58 -35.18 -17.30
CA GLN A 489 25.65 -35.51 -18.24
C GLN A 489 25.42 -34.76 -19.53
#